data_c2a6abdc6af44e5fd6b0a3202a644d14
#
_entry.id   c2a6abdc6af44e5fd6b0a3202a644d14
#
_cell.length_a   1.000
_cell.length_b   1.000
_cell.length_c   1.000
_cell.angle_alpha   90.00
_cell.angle_beta   90.00
_cell.angle_gamma   90.00
#
_symmetry.space_group_name_H-M   'P 1'
#
loop_
_entity.id
_entity.type
_entity.pdbx_description
1 polymer ?
#
loop_
_entity_poly.entity_id
_entity_poly.type
_entity_poly.pdbx_seq_one_letter_code
_entity_poly.pdbx_strand_id
1 'polypeptide(L)'
;MPESLAPEAKAPLRWDVFCRVIDNFGDIGICWRLCADLAARGHTVRLWVDDASAVAWMAPGALQGCWSGVQVLDLAQSSDTVFLSTLVPADIWIEGFGCEIAPEFIAAHAYSSGAGGINDSQLPVWINLEY
;
A
#
# COMPACT_ATOMS: atom_id res chain seq x y z
N MET A 1 4.27 -39.28 8.71
CA MET A 1 5.08 -38.50 7.75
C MET A 1 4.69 -37.05 7.75
N PRO A 2 5.47 -36.25 8.33
CA PRO A 2 5.18 -34.84 8.27
C PRO A 2 5.46 -34.35 6.86
N GLU A 3 4.44 -34.21 6.17
CA GLU A 3 4.48 -33.77 4.81
C GLU A 3 4.84 -32.30 4.70
N SER A 4 4.81 -31.58 5.78
CA SER A 4 4.98 -30.16 5.67
C SER A 4 6.28 -29.71 6.28
N LEU A 5 7.35 -30.16 5.72
CA LEU A 5 8.64 -29.59 6.04
C LEU A 5 8.88 -28.31 5.25
N ALA A 6 8.07 -28.07 4.22
CA ALA A 6 8.10 -26.77 3.55
C ALA A 6 7.40 -25.74 4.44
N PRO A 7 7.93 -24.50 4.52
CA PRO A 7 7.24 -23.45 5.25
C PRO A 7 5.84 -23.25 4.68
N GLU A 8 4.88 -23.10 5.55
CA GLU A 8 3.53 -22.79 5.11
C GLU A 8 3.55 -21.46 4.35
N ALA A 9 2.88 -21.43 3.22
CA ALA A 9 2.70 -20.18 2.51
C ALA A 9 1.90 -19.24 3.40
N LYS A 10 2.46 -18.06 3.69
CA LYS A 10 1.74 -17.05 4.44
C LYS A 10 0.59 -16.53 3.61
N ALA A 11 -0.51 -16.22 4.26
CA ALA A 11 -1.64 -15.63 3.59
C ALA A 11 -1.24 -14.30 2.96
N PRO A 12 -1.76 -13.98 1.78
CA PRO A 12 -1.51 -12.68 1.17
C PRO A 12 -1.98 -11.55 2.08
N LEU A 13 -1.21 -10.49 2.11
CA LEU A 13 -1.54 -9.28 2.86
C LEU A 13 -1.88 -8.15 1.91
N ARG A 14 -2.60 -7.17 2.41
CA ARG A 14 -2.86 -5.94 1.68
C ARG A 14 -1.99 -4.83 2.25
N TRP A 15 -1.35 -4.09 1.37
CA TRP A 15 -0.40 -3.04 1.72
C TRP A 15 -0.85 -1.71 1.13
N ASP A 16 -0.70 -0.64 1.91
CA ASP A 16 -0.79 0.72 1.40
C ASP A 16 0.60 1.35 1.47
N VAL A 17 1.10 1.84 0.35
CA VAL A 17 2.40 2.51 0.27
C VAL A 17 2.16 3.95 -0.16
N PHE A 18 2.66 4.90 0.63
CA PHE A 18 2.47 6.32 0.41
C PHE A 18 3.78 6.95 -0.02
N CYS A 19 3.77 7.67 -1.12
CA CYS A 19 4.96 8.31 -1.65
C CYS A 19 4.63 9.68 -2.23
N ARG A 20 5.41 10.68 -1.83
CA ARG A 20 5.32 12.01 -2.41
C ARG A 20 6.56 12.26 -3.25
N VAL A 21 6.36 12.64 -4.50
CA VAL A 21 7.48 12.98 -5.40
C VAL A 21 7.81 14.45 -5.16
N ILE A 22 8.96 14.74 -4.57
CA ILE A 22 9.34 16.12 -4.22
C ILE A 22 10.31 16.68 -5.23
N ASP A 23 11.52 16.16 -5.32
CA ASP A 23 12.58 16.77 -6.11
C ASP A 23 13.11 15.91 -7.25
N ASN A 24 12.90 14.62 -7.19
CA ASN A 24 13.38 13.70 -8.21
C ASN A 24 12.58 12.41 -8.16
N PHE A 25 12.89 11.50 -9.05
CA PHE A 25 12.15 10.24 -9.16
C PHE A 25 12.77 9.10 -8.34
N GLY A 26 13.75 9.39 -7.48
CA GLY A 26 14.40 8.36 -6.68
C GLY A 26 13.43 7.67 -5.71
N ASP A 27 12.69 8.47 -4.96
CA ASP A 27 11.77 7.95 -3.96
C ASP A 27 10.66 7.11 -4.58
N ILE A 28 10.05 7.63 -5.66
CA ILE A 28 9.00 6.87 -6.33
C ILE A 28 9.55 5.61 -7.00
N GLY A 29 10.79 5.65 -7.47
CA GLY A 29 11.43 4.47 -8.04
C GLY A 29 11.58 3.36 -7.01
N ILE A 30 12.01 3.69 -5.80
CA ILE A 30 12.13 2.73 -4.71
C ILE A 30 10.75 2.22 -4.29
N CYS A 31 9.78 3.12 -4.11
CA CYS A 31 8.43 2.73 -3.72
C CYS A 31 7.78 1.84 -4.79
N TRP A 32 7.97 2.17 -6.06
CA TRP A 32 7.42 1.34 -7.13
C TRP A 32 8.03 -0.07 -7.13
N ARG A 33 9.36 -0.17 -6.97
CA ARG A 33 10.02 -1.48 -6.91
C ARG A 33 9.52 -2.31 -5.73
N LEU A 34 9.29 -1.66 -4.59
CA LEU A 34 8.72 -2.33 -3.44
C LEU A 34 7.33 -2.87 -3.76
N CYS A 35 6.48 -2.03 -4.35
CA CYS A 35 5.12 -2.45 -4.72
C CYS A 35 5.14 -3.62 -5.70
N ALA A 36 5.99 -3.55 -6.72
CA ALA A 36 6.09 -4.60 -7.72
C ALA A 36 6.61 -5.92 -7.11
N ASP A 37 7.57 -5.83 -6.21
CA ASP A 37 8.10 -7.01 -5.54
C ASP A 37 7.06 -7.65 -4.62
N LEU A 38 6.33 -6.83 -3.86
CA LEU A 38 5.27 -7.33 -3.00
C LEU A 38 4.18 -8.03 -3.82
N ALA A 39 3.79 -7.44 -4.93
CA ALA A 39 2.80 -8.03 -5.82
C ALA A 39 3.29 -9.35 -6.41
N ALA A 40 4.57 -9.42 -6.77
CA ALA A 40 5.17 -10.63 -7.29
C ALA A 40 5.20 -11.75 -6.24
N ARG A 41 5.18 -11.40 -4.97
CA ARG A 41 5.12 -12.35 -3.87
C ARG A 41 3.68 -12.74 -3.48
N GLY A 42 2.70 -12.26 -4.22
CA GLY A 42 1.29 -12.61 -4.00
C GLY A 42 0.51 -11.63 -3.15
N HIS A 43 1.10 -10.53 -2.73
CA HIS A 43 0.39 -9.52 -1.95
C HIS A 43 -0.40 -8.58 -2.86
N THR A 44 -1.34 -7.86 -2.26
CA THR A 44 -2.09 -6.80 -2.94
C THR A 44 -1.61 -5.47 -2.42
N VAL A 45 -1.31 -4.54 -3.33
CA VAL A 45 -0.68 -3.26 -2.97
C VAL A 45 -1.44 -2.10 -3.60
N ARG A 46 -1.68 -1.06 -2.79
CA ARG A 46 -2.13 0.23 -3.29
C ARG A 46 -0.98 1.22 -3.12
N LEU A 47 -0.56 1.82 -4.22
CA LEU A 47 0.46 2.87 -4.20
C LEU A 47 -0.24 4.22 -4.33
N TRP A 48 -0.12 5.02 -3.26
CA TRP A 48 -0.67 6.37 -3.21
C TRP A 48 0.45 7.34 -3.54
N VAL A 49 0.32 8.07 -4.63
CA VAL A 49 1.37 8.97 -5.10
C VAL A 49 0.77 10.28 -5.61
N ASP A 50 1.44 11.40 -5.34
CA ASP A 50 0.96 12.71 -5.76
C ASP A 50 1.25 13.00 -7.23
N ASP A 51 2.32 12.44 -7.77
CA ASP A 51 2.68 12.60 -9.18
C ASP A 51 3.04 11.24 -9.75
N ALA A 52 2.11 10.68 -10.52
CA ALA A 52 2.26 9.34 -11.07
C ALA A 52 3.01 9.33 -12.42
N SER A 53 3.48 10.47 -12.92
CA SER A 53 4.10 10.53 -14.25
C SER A 53 5.32 9.63 -14.36
N ALA A 54 6.12 9.51 -13.30
CA ALA A 54 7.27 8.61 -13.30
C ALA A 54 6.86 7.15 -13.40
N VAL A 55 5.78 6.77 -12.73
CA VAL A 55 5.27 5.40 -12.78
C VAL A 55 4.82 5.06 -14.20
N ALA A 56 4.24 6.03 -14.90
CA ALA A 56 3.74 5.80 -16.25
C ALA A 56 4.85 5.35 -17.21
N TRP A 57 6.07 5.90 -17.07
CA TRP A 57 7.15 5.47 -17.95
C TRP A 57 8.03 4.37 -17.35
N MET A 58 8.13 4.26 -16.03
CA MET A 58 8.85 3.15 -15.40
C MET A 58 8.14 1.82 -15.63
N ALA A 59 6.82 1.85 -15.59
CA ALA A 59 5.99 0.66 -15.66
C ALA A 59 4.77 0.94 -16.54
N PRO A 60 4.95 0.89 -17.86
CA PRO A 60 3.84 1.13 -18.78
C PRO A 60 2.65 0.23 -18.46
N GLY A 61 1.48 0.81 -18.41
CA GLY A 61 0.26 0.09 -18.08
C GLY A 61 -0.09 0.08 -16.59
N ALA A 62 0.81 0.51 -15.71
CA ALA A 62 0.52 0.49 -14.28
C ALA A 62 -0.65 1.39 -13.89
N LEU A 63 -0.74 2.58 -14.48
CA LEU A 63 -1.83 3.51 -14.19
C LEU A 63 -3.18 3.03 -14.71
N GLN A 64 -3.19 2.12 -15.67
CA GLN A 64 -4.39 1.52 -16.23
C GLN A 64 -4.76 0.21 -15.56
N GLY A 65 -4.06 -0.17 -14.49
CA GLY A 65 -4.37 -1.39 -13.76
C GLY A 65 -3.81 -2.66 -14.41
N CYS A 66 -2.86 -2.55 -15.34
CA CYS A 66 -2.31 -3.71 -16.03
C CYS A 66 -1.25 -4.48 -15.24
N TRP A 67 -0.84 -3.97 -14.09
CA TRP A 67 0.09 -4.66 -13.21
C TRP A 67 -0.67 -5.40 -12.13
N SER A 68 -0.72 -6.71 -12.26
CA SER A 68 -1.46 -7.56 -11.34
C SER A 68 -0.97 -7.35 -9.90
N GLY A 69 -1.89 -7.10 -9.00
CA GLY A 69 -1.59 -6.92 -7.59
C GLY A 69 -1.21 -5.50 -7.19
N VAL A 70 -1.05 -4.57 -8.14
CA VAL A 70 -0.72 -3.18 -7.83
C VAL A 70 -1.80 -2.25 -8.38
N GLN A 71 -2.33 -1.39 -7.51
CA GLN A 71 -3.24 -0.32 -7.89
C GLN A 71 -2.56 1.01 -7.57
N VAL A 72 -2.51 1.91 -8.55
CA VAL A 72 -1.93 3.25 -8.35
C VAL A 72 -3.05 4.24 -8.14
N LEU A 73 -2.99 4.98 -7.05
CA LEU A 73 -4.01 5.93 -6.64
C LEU A 73 -3.39 7.31 -6.43
N ASP A 74 -4.20 8.34 -6.61
CA ASP A 74 -3.78 9.71 -6.32
C ASP A 74 -3.71 9.90 -4.80
N LEU A 75 -2.59 10.44 -4.33
CA LEU A 75 -2.40 10.68 -2.91
C LEU A 75 -3.49 11.60 -2.33
N ALA A 76 -4.03 12.51 -3.12
CA ALA A 76 -5.12 13.38 -2.68
C ALA A 76 -6.37 12.58 -2.29
N GLN A 77 -6.59 11.42 -2.88
CA GLN A 77 -7.75 10.59 -2.54
C GLN A 77 -7.61 9.96 -1.14
N SER A 78 -6.43 9.97 -0.56
CA SER A 78 -6.24 9.47 0.81
C SER A 78 -6.86 10.37 1.86
N SER A 79 -7.31 11.57 1.47
CA SER A 79 -8.08 12.47 2.35
C SER A 79 -9.57 12.48 2.02
N ASP A 80 -10.01 11.69 1.06
CA ASP A 80 -11.41 11.63 0.64
C ASP A 80 -12.13 10.52 1.42
N THR A 81 -12.88 10.91 2.42
CA THR A 81 -13.53 9.95 3.32
C THR A 81 -14.56 9.08 2.59
N VAL A 82 -15.23 9.61 1.58
CA VAL A 82 -16.19 8.83 0.80
C VAL A 82 -15.46 7.76 0.00
N PHE A 83 -14.38 8.15 -0.68
CA PHE A 83 -13.58 7.20 -1.43
C PHE A 83 -12.99 6.12 -0.52
N LEU A 84 -12.45 6.52 0.64
CA LEU A 84 -11.84 5.59 1.59
C LEU A 84 -12.85 4.57 2.12
N SER A 85 -14.11 4.95 2.23
CA SER A 85 -15.15 4.03 2.68
C SER A 85 -15.42 2.90 1.70
N THR A 86 -15.00 3.05 0.44
CA THR A 86 -15.16 2.02 -0.58
C THR A 86 -14.03 1.00 -0.58
N LEU A 87 -12.97 1.25 0.16
CA LEU A 87 -11.77 0.41 0.14
C LEU A 87 -11.73 -0.51 1.35
N VAL A 88 -11.21 -1.71 1.12
CA VAL A 88 -10.91 -2.63 2.21
C VAL A 88 -9.63 -2.14 2.90
N PRO A 89 -9.63 -1.99 4.22
CA PRO A 89 -8.42 -1.57 4.93
C PRO A 89 -7.25 -2.53 4.77
N ALA A 90 -6.05 -1.98 4.76
CA ALA A 90 -4.83 -2.74 4.59
C ALA A 90 -4.30 -3.28 5.92
N ASP A 91 -3.45 -4.27 5.82
CA ASP A 91 -2.77 -4.86 6.97
C ASP A 91 -1.51 -4.09 7.32
N ILE A 92 -0.87 -3.46 6.34
CA ILE A 92 0.41 -2.78 6.52
C ILE A 92 0.38 -1.45 5.78
N TRP A 93 0.87 -0.41 6.45
CA TRP A 93 1.06 0.92 5.88
C TRP A 93 2.53 1.23 5.81
N ILE A 94 2.99 1.75 4.69
CA ILE A 94 4.37 2.22 4.53
C ILE A 94 4.35 3.70 4.19
N GLU A 95 4.95 4.52 5.07
CA GLU A 95 5.23 5.92 4.77
C GLU A 95 6.57 6.00 4.06
N GLY A 96 6.56 6.32 2.78
CA GLY A 96 7.79 6.43 2.02
C GLY A 96 8.41 7.81 2.13
N PHE A 97 9.62 7.88 2.67
CA PHE A 97 10.48 9.07 2.61
C PHE A 97 9.80 10.35 3.08
N GLY A 98 9.20 10.29 4.25
CA GLY A 98 8.57 11.46 4.87
C GLY A 98 7.21 11.83 4.31
N CYS A 99 6.62 10.98 3.48
CA CYS A 99 5.25 11.20 3.03
C CYS A 99 4.30 10.91 4.18
N GLU A 100 3.74 11.94 4.77
CA GLU A 100 2.80 11.78 5.87
C GLU A 100 1.49 11.17 5.39
N ILE A 101 0.99 10.22 6.17
CA ILE A 101 -0.33 9.65 5.91
C ILE A 101 -1.39 10.64 6.39
N ALA A 102 -2.38 10.90 5.55
CA ALA A 102 -3.43 11.87 5.87
C ALA A 102 -4.20 11.46 7.13
N PRO A 103 -4.54 12.43 8.01
CA PRO A 103 -5.33 12.12 9.20
C PRO A 103 -6.67 11.45 8.87
N GLU A 104 -7.29 11.83 7.76
CA GLU A 104 -8.54 11.23 7.31
C GLU A 104 -8.37 9.75 7.00
N PHE A 105 -7.24 9.38 6.40
CA PHE A 105 -6.93 7.97 6.12
C PHE A 105 -6.76 7.19 7.42
N ILE A 106 -6.00 7.73 8.34
CA ILE A 106 -5.77 7.09 9.64
C ILE A 106 -7.11 6.87 10.34
N ALA A 107 -7.95 7.91 10.38
CA ALA A 107 -9.26 7.81 11.04
C ALA A 107 -10.15 6.76 10.38
N ALA A 108 -10.09 6.65 9.05
CA ALA A 108 -10.96 5.73 8.31
C ALA A 108 -10.51 4.28 8.38
N HIS A 109 -9.21 4.03 8.42
CA HIS A 109 -8.68 2.69 8.21
C HIS A 109 -7.94 2.10 9.42
N ALA A 110 -7.53 2.91 10.40
CA ALA A 110 -6.76 2.39 11.52
C ALA A 110 -7.56 1.41 12.39
N TYR A 111 -8.85 1.65 12.50
CA TYR A 111 -9.73 0.88 13.38
C TYR A 111 -10.82 0.18 12.61
N SER A 112 -10.53 -0.23 11.41
CA SER A 112 -11.52 -1.00 10.69
C SER A 112 -11.54 -2.37 11.29
N SER A 113 -12.27 -2.50 12.29
CA SER A 113 -12.59 -3.80 12.78
C SER A 113 -13.51 -4.44 11.75
N GLY A 114 -13.25 -5.65 11.39
CA GLY A 114 -14.30 -6.47 10.88
C GLY A 114 -15.44 -6.50 11.89
N ALA A 115 -16.48 -7.20 11.59
CA ALA A 115 -17.76 -7.21 12.30
C ALA A 115 -17.70 -7.60 13.79
N GLY A 116 -16.56 -7.70 14.39
CA GLY A 116 -16.45 -8.17 15.76
C GLY A 116 -15.94 -7.18 16.79
N GLY A 117 -15.80 -5.92 16.42
CA GLY A 117 -15.27 -4.95 17.35
C GLY A 117 -13.77 -4.74 17.24
N ILE A 118 -13.26 -3.79 17.98
CA ILE A 118 -11.86 -3.40 17.91
C ILE A 118 -11.01 -4.44 18.63
N ASN A 119 -10.02 -4.96 17.92
CA ASN A 119 -9.04 -5.85 18.50
C ASN A 119 -7.67 -5.30 18.13
N ASP A 120 -6.79 -5.16 19.12
CA ASP A 120 -5.44 -4.63 18.89
C ASP A 120 -4.68 -5.42 17.83
N SER A 121 -4.94 -6.71 17.71
CA SER A 121 -4.29 -7.54 16.69
C SER A 121 -4.72 -7.20 15.27
N GLN A 122 -5.75 -6.37 15.12
CA GLN A 122 -6.25 -5.95 13.81
C GLN A 122 -5.78 -4.56 13.40
N LEU A 123 -5.01 -3.90 14.25
CA LEU A 123 -4.42 -2.62 13.89
C LEU A 123 -3.37 -2.83 12.81
N PRO A 124 -3.29 -1.92 11.85
CA PRO A 124 -2.27 -2.04 10.81
C PRO A 124 -0.87 -1.88 11.38
N VAL A 125 0.07 -2.54 10.76
CA VAL A 125 1.48 -2.29 11.03
C VAL A 125 1.89 -1.05 10.24
N TRP A 126 2.50 -0.09 10.90
CA TRP A 126 2.86 1.19 10.29
C TRP A 126 4.38 1.30 10.25
N ILE A 127 4.95 1.37 9.07
CA ILE A 127 6.38 1.34 8.83
C ILE A 127 6.82 2.62 8.14
N ASN A 128 7.89 3.23 8.63
CA ASN A 128 8.55 4.33 7.94
C ASN A 128 9.68 3.79 7.08
N LEU A 129 9.67 4.11 5.80
CA LEU A 129 10.74 3.77 4.88
C LEU A 129 11.57 5.03 4.62
N GLU A 130 12.81 5.02 5.05
CA GLU A 130 13.71 6.17 4.92
C GLU A 130 15.10 5.73 4.48
N TYR A 131 15.89 6.70 4.05
CA TYR A 131 17.28 6.45 3.70
C TYR A 131 18.11 6.08 4.93
#